data_1215d82f421c399893b7184a3b47af7b
#
_entry.id   1215d82f421c399893b7184a3b47af7b
#
_cell.length_a   1.000
_cell.length_b   1.000
_cell.length_c   1.000
_cell.angle_alpha   90.00
_cell.angle_beta   90.00
_cell.angle_gamma   90.00
#
_symmetry.space_group_name_H-M   'P 1'
#
loop_
_entity.id
_entity.type
_entity.pdbx_description
1 polymer ?
#
loop_
_entity_poly.entity_id
_entity_poly.type
_entity_poly.pdbx_seq_one_letter_code
_entity_poly.pdbx_strand_id
1 'polypeptide(L)'
;MAKKESAKLEIVIDNKPYELQEIHWLDIVGDSTIASADEFDKMKCAEMVSEAYIYKKDKNFLYTFSSYQKNDVGFGDRNIIPLGCVQKIEKKTLS
;
A
#
# COMPACT_ATOMS: atom_id res chain seq x y z
N MET A 1 -14.51 27.31 3.73
CA MET A 1 -13.66 26.30 3.09
C MET A 1 -13.85 24.95 3.77
N ALA A 2 -14.18 23.97 3.01
CA ALA A 2 -14.35 22.63 3.57
C ALA A 2 -13.01 22.08 4.03
N LYS A 3 -12.93 21.66 5.27
CA LYS A 3 -11.75 21.06 5.80
C LYS A 3 -11.66 19.62 5.29
N LYS A 4 -10.54 19.28 4.67
CA LYS A 4 -10.33 17.92 4.22
C LYS A 4 -10.25 16.99 5.42
N GLU A 5 -11.07 15.96 5.41
CA GLU A 5 -11.10 15.01 6.50
C GLU A 5 -9.84 14.13 6.44
N SER A 6 -9.13 14.06 7.54
CA SER A 6 -7.97 13.21 7.65
C SER A 6 -8.38 11.75 7.81
N ALA A 7 -7.64 10.85 7.21
CA ALA A 7 -7.87 9.43 7.42
C ALA A 7 -7.61 9.10 8.90
N LYS A 8 -8.40 8.20 9.45
CA LYS A 8 -8.24 7.77 10.83
C LYS A 8 -7.01 6.88 10.93
N LEU A 9 -6.22 7.06 11.97
CA LEU A 9 -5.01 6.25 12.19
C LEU A 9 -5.33 4.80 12.55
N GLU A 10 -6.50 4.59 13.14
CA GLU A 10 -6.96 3.23 13.47
C GLU A 10 -8.46 3.16 13.25
N ILE A 11 -8.90 2.06 12.68
CA ILE A 11 -10.32 1.77 12.50
C ILE A 11 -10.61 0.37 13.02
N VAL A 12 -11.87 0.14 13.35
CA VAL A 12 -12.32 -1.17 13.82
C VAL A 12 -13.38 -1.68 12.84
N ILE A 13 -13.17 -2.88 12.32
CA ILE A 13 -14.11 -3.56 11.45
C ILE A 13 -14.36 -4.95 12.03
N ASP A 14 -15.61 -5.26 12.29
CA ASP A 14 -16.00 -6.56 12.84
C ASP A 14 -15.19 -6.90 14.11
N ASN A 15 -15.09 -5.92 15.02
CA ASN A 15 -14.38 -6.03 16.30
C ASN A 15 -12.87 -6.24 16.20
N LYS A 16 -12.29 -6.01 15.04
CA LYS A 16 -10.84 -6.07 14.83
C LYS A 16 -10.28 -4.69 14.51
N PRO A 17 -9.19 -4.28 15.17
CA PRO A 17 -8.53 -3.02 14.85
C PRO A 17 -7.59 -3.17 13.66
N TYR A 18 -7.49 -2.11 12.88
CA TYR A 18 -6.57 -2.02 11.75
C TYR A 18 -5.91 -0.66 11.78
N GLU A 19 -4.60 -0.62 11.60
CA GLU A 19 -3.83 0.61 11.64
C GLU A 19 -3.50 1.11 10.25
N LEU A 20 -3.59 2.44 10.08
CA LEU A 20 -3.15 3.11 8.86
C LEU A 20 -1.64 3.22 8.88
N GLN A 21 -1.00 2.77 7.82
CA GLN A 21 0.45 2.82 7.72
C GLN A 21 0.87 3.32 6.35
N GLU A 22 2.11 3.76 6.25
CA GLU A 22 2.72 4.20 5.02
C GLU A 22 3.62 3.08 4.51
N ILE A 23 3.33 2.58 3.32
CA ILE A 23 4.05 1.45 2.74
C ILE A 23 4.90 1.97 1.58
N HIS A 24 6.20 1.75 1.65
CA HIS A 24 7.14 2.05 0.58
C HIS A 24 7.43 0.76 -0.15
N TRP A 25 7.11 0.70 -1.44
CA TRP A 25 7.21 -0.54 -2.18
C TRP A 25 7.65 -0.27 -3.62
N LEU A 26 8.09 -1.33 -4.28
CA LEU A 26 8.54 -1.28 -5.67
C LEU A 26 7.49 -1.92 -6.56
N ASP A 27 7.09 -1.20 -7.60
CA ASP A 27 6.17 -1.70 -8.60
C ASP A 27 6.96 -2.15 -9.82
N ILE A 28 6.47 -3.17 -10.48
CA ILE A 28 7.12 -3.68 -11.69
C ILE A 28 6.95 -2.65 -12.81
N VAL A 29 7.97 -2.58 -13.66
CA VAL A 29 7.95 -1.71 -14.84
C VAL A 29 8.24 -2.56 -16.04
N GLY A 30 7.40 -2.45 -17.06
CA GLY A 30 7.58 -3.13 -18.32
C GLY A 30 7.67 -2.12 -19.45
N ASP A 31 8.42 -2.46 -20.49
CA ASP A 31 8.52 -1.66 -21.69
C ASP A 31 8.59 -2.62 -22.87
N SER A 32 7.65 -2.51 -23.80
CA SER A 32 7.54 -3.42 -24.93
C SER A 32 8.38 -2.99 -26.13
N THR A 33 9.06 -1.85 -26.04
CA THR A 33 9.93 -1.41 -27.12
C THR A 33 11.28 -2.10 -27.07
N ILE A 34 11.98 -2.06 -28.19
CA ILE A 34 13.33 -2.64 -28.27
C ILE A 34 14.33 -1.58 -27.82
N ALA A 35 15.23 -1.98 -26.94
CA ALA A 35 16.23 -1.08 -26.36
C ALA A 35 17.61 -1.74 -26.38
N SER A 36 18.64 -0.91 -26.31
CA SER A 36 20.01 -1.38 -26.18
C SER A 36 20.26 -1.93 -24.77
N ALA A 37 21.36 -2.66 -24.60
CA ALA A 37 21.75 -3.14 -23.29
C ALA A 37 21.96 -1.97 -22.31
N ASP A 38 22.57 -0.87 -22.77
CA ASP A 38 22.79 0.29 -21.91
C ASP A 38 21.47 0.89 -21.43
N GLU A 39 20.47 0.99 -22.30
CA GLU A 39 19.15 1.48 -21.94
C GLU A 39 18.46 0.52 -20.97
N PHE A 40 18.55 -0.77 -21.23
CA PHE A 40 17.95 -1.79 -20.39
C PHE A 40 18.55 -1.76 -18.98
N ASP A 41 19.87 -1.61 -18.89
CA ASP A 41 20.56 -1.57 -17.59
C ASP A 41 20.12 -0.39 -16.73
N LYS A 42 19.54 0.65 -17.33
CA LYS A 42 19.07 1.83 -16.61
C LYS A 42 17.64 1.71 -16.12
N MET A 43 16.93 0.66 -16.55
CA MET A 43 15.54 0.47 -16.09
C MET A 43 15.51 0.13 -14.60
N LYS A 44 14.52 0.68 -13.93
CA LYS A 44 14.31 0.45 -12.49
C LYS A 44 12.84 0.28 -12.23
N CYS A 45 12.52 -0.47 -11.19
CA CYS A 45 11.15 -0.54 -10.71
C CYS A 45 10.71 0.83 -10.20
N ALA A 46 9.43 1.09 -10.30
CA ALA A 46 8.88 2.35 -9.80
C ALA A 46 8.84 2.32 -8.27
N GLU A 47 9.31 3.39 -7.65
CA GLU A 47 9.24 3.53 -6.21
C GLU A 47 7.90 4.14 -5.84
N MET A 48 7.12 3.40 -5.05
CA MET A 48 5.75 3.78 -4.71
C MET A 48 5.61 3.99 -3.22
N VAL A 49 4.73 4.91 -2.85
CA VAL A 49 4.35 5.12 -1.46
C VAL A 49 2.83 5.06 -1.39
N SER A 50 2.31 4.18 -0.56
CA SER A 50 0.88 4.02 -0.35
C SER A 50 0.54 4.23 1.11
N GLU A 51 -0.59 4.88 1.36
CA GLU A 51 -1.17 4.93 2.69
C GLU A 51 -2.34 3.97 2.71
N ALA A 52 -2.28 2.99 3.60
CA ALA A 52 -3.32 1.98 3.65
C ALA A 52 -3.36 1.31 5.02
N TYR A 53 -4.50 0.70 5.31
CA TYR A 53 -4.65 -0.09 6.53
C TYR A 53 -4.07 -1.48 6.28
N ILE A 54 -3.36 -2.00 7.26
CA ILE A 54 -2.79 -3.34 7.16
C ILE A 54 -3.84 -4.36 7.56
N TYR A 55 -4.22 -5.21 6.62
CA TYR A 55 -5.16 -6.27 6.90
C TYR A 55 -4.45 -7.45 7.58
N LYS A 56 -3.34 -7.89 6.99
CA LYS A 56 -2.48 -8.91 7.59
C LYS A 56 -1.16 -8.97 6.83
N LYS A 57 -0.20 -9.61 7.43
CA LYS A 57 1.08 -9.90 6.82
C LYS A 57 1.41 -11.36 7.12
N ASP A 58 1.68 -12.14 6.09
CA ASP A 58 2.20 -13.49 6.27
C ASP A 58 3.66 -13.51 5.84
N LYS A 59 4.25 -14.69 5.71
CA LYS A 59 5.68 -14.77 5.39
C LYS A 59 6.00 -14.36 3.95
N ASN A 60 5.00 -14.27 3.08
CA ASN A 60 5.21 -13.98 1.66
C ASN A 60 4.59 -12.67 1.20
N PHE A 61 3.51 -12.23 1.84
CA PHE A 61 2.70 -11.12 1.32
C PHE A 61 2.25 -10.17 2.40
N LEU A 62 2.08 -8.91 2.00
CA LEU A 62 1.43 -7.87 2.77
C LEU A 62 0.06 -7.61 2.15
N TYR A 63 -0.99 -7.67 2.95
CA TYR A 63 -2.37 -7.43 2.50
C TYR A 63 -2.83 -6.10 3.05
N THR A 64 -3.31 -5.21 2.17
CA THR A 64 -3.75 -3.87 2.56
C THR A 64 -5.13 -3.54 2.00
N PHE A 65 -5.77 -2.55 2.60
CA PHE A 65 -7.00 -1.97 2.05
C PHE A 65 -7.01 -0.48 2.37
N SER A 66 -7.70 0.31 1.55
CA SER A 66 -7.74 1.76 1.73
C SER A 66 -9.14 2.30 1.95
N SER A 67 -10.16 1.51 1.69
CA SER A 67 -11.54 1.89 1.95
C SER A 67 -12.27 0.74 2.62
N TYR A 68 -13.40 1.07 3.24
CA TYR A 68 -14.20 0.06 3.91
C TYR A 68 -15.66 0.49 3.91
N GLN A 69 -16.53 -0.46 4.04
CA GLN A 69 -17.96 -0.23 4.01
C GLN A 69 -18.44 0.15 5.41
N LYS A 70 -19.06 1.32 5.50
CA LYS A 70 -19.61 1.80 6.78
C LYS A 70 -20.81 0.95 7.17
N ASN A 71 -20.88 0.56 8.42
CA ASN A 71 -21.98 -0.24 8.98
C ASN A 71 -22.09 -1.64 8.41
N ASP A 72 -21.04 -2.13 7.79
CA ASP A 72 -21.01 -3.47 7.25
C ASP A 72 -19.61 -4.03 7.32
N VAL A 73 -19.44 -5.28 6.97
CA VAL A 73 -18.16 -5.96 7.03
C VAL A 73 -17.62 -6.07 5.61
N GLY A 74 -16.91 -5.05 5.16
CA GLY A 74 -16.39 -5.06 3.80
C GLY A 74 -15.11 -4.25 3.67
N PHE A 75 -14.18 -4.77 2.90
CA PHE A 75 -12.89 -4.14 2.64
C PHE A 75 -12.80 -3.77 1.17
N GLY A 76 -12.39 -2.54 0.88
CA GLY A 76 -12.25 -2.03 -0.47
C GLY A 76 -10.85 -1.57 -0.78
N ASP A 77 -10.57 -1.34 -2.05
CA ASP A 77 -9.25 -0.92 -2.51
C ASP A 77 -8.17 -1.82 -1.93
N ARG A 78 -8.31 -3.10 -2.18
CA ARG A 78 -7.47 -4.14 -1.61
C ARG A 78 -6.25 -4.38 -2.47
N ASN A 79 -5.10 -4.54 -1.82
CA ASN A 79 -3.86 -4.87 -2.50
C ASN A 79 -3.14 -5.98 -1.77
N ILE A 80 -2.45 -6.81 -2.53
CA ILE A 80 -1.56 -7.83 -2.00
C ILE A 80 -0.20 -7.55 -2.61
N ILE A 81 0.79 -7.29 -1.76
CA ILE A 81 2.13 -6.92 -2.21
C ILE A 81 3.11 -7.99 -1.75
N PRO A 82 3.85 -8.62 -2.67
CA PRO A 82 4.91 -9.54 -2.25
C PRO A 82 5.90 -8.85 -1.32
N LEU A 83 6.28 -9.48 -0.23
CA LEU A 83 7.21 -8.87 0.73
C LEU A 83 8.55 -8.49 0.10
N GLY A 84 8.98 -9.23 -0.93
CA GLY A 84 10.18 -8.85 -1.66
C GLY A 84 10.12 -7.51 -2.37
N CYS A 85 8.91 -6.98 -2.57
CA CYS A 85 8.70 -5.65 -3.16
C CYS A 85 8.47 -4.56 -2.13
N VAL A 86 8.36 -4.90 -0.86
CA VAL A 86 8.15 -3.92 0.22
C VAL A 86 9.49 -3.47 0.76
N GLN A 87 9.76 -2.17 0.69
CA GLN A 87 11.02 -1.61 1.17
C GLN A 87 10.96 -1.28 2.66
N LYS A 88 9.85 -0.64 3.09
CA LYS A 88 9.63 -0.36 4.50
C LYS A 88 8.17 -0.05 4.76
N ILE A 89 7.75 -0.22 5.99
CA ILE A 89 6.41 0.12 6.47
C ILE A 89 6.60 1.05 7.65
N GLU A 90 5.98 2.24 7.57
CA GLU A 90 6.07 3.23 8.64
C GLU A 90 4.70 3.47 9.23
N LYS A 91 4.65 3.54 10.54
CA LYS A 91 3.43 3.86 11.25
C LYS A 91 3.08 5.32 11.03
N LYS A 92 1.83 5.60 10.72
CA LYS A 92 1.38 6.99 10.59
C LYS A 92 1.19 7.57 11.99
N THR A 93 1.57 8.82 12.14
CA THR A 93 1.38 9.55 13.39
C THR A 93 0.69 10.87 13.10
N LEU A 94 0.00 11.38 14.12
CA LEU A 94 -0.54 12.74 14.05
C LEU A 94 0.61 13.73 14.11
N SER A 95 0.60 14.67 13.21
CA SER A 95 1.62 15.71 13.17
C SER A 95 1.06 17.05 13.66
#